data_ae8b3c79858e64c00308433843c57912
#
_entry.id   ae8b3c79858e64c00308433843c57912
#
_cell.length_a   1.000
_cell.length_b   1.000
_cell.length_c   1.000
_cell.angle_alpha   90.00
_cell.angle_beta   90.00
_cell.angle_gamma   90.00
#
_symmetry.space_group_name_H-M   'P 1'
#
loop_
_entity.id
_entity.type
_entity.pdbx_description
1 polymer ?
#
loop_
_entity_poly.entity_id
_entity_poly.type
_entity_poly.pdbx_seq_one_letter_code
_entity_poly.pdbx_strand_id
1 'polypeptide(L)'
;NIKKTTIYIKPDIKDYTVVSFDKGKEIIVKGEEATFAVYEQLKALTSETQRYQKPKMKVSSDSVFVTDIKVNELKNFTSAYVKGKLRFKPVTIITYDKLQSGINTINGTQNFNAINYALEPDGYGETLVLNLKENETKTLLKLGLHYDGLYKSAVLANISQKNLFFKNDNASLDLIIGDNLRYNLDYYVDNGFNISFGFKSTFAQFNRNVANSIQPGGIVGGDISLINIDFKDWTNQAYFQSVFVQKFLIGAGLEYKHLQIVPITIAKNSPDIDNSNYFSVFGYLKYDAFDNKYFPTKGWTFTGDIHSYLMSSNQTKTFNPFTILKADFAVAFKVIPKLVFKFQTDAGVSIGEKSVPFFDFVLGGYGFAPVNNFKPFYGYDFLSIGGDSYIKTAGTLDYEFYKKNHFNFSANFANIGDKIFSSLDWFSLPKYSGYAVGYGLETILGPIEVKYSWSPEDSKGFAWFSIGYVF
;
A
#
# COMPACT_ATOMS: atom_id res chain seq x y z
N ASN A 1 9.37 -34.56 34.47
CA ASN A 1 10.64 -34.28 33.77
C ASN A 1 11.66 -33.54 34.65
N ILE A 2 11.26 -32.63 35.56
CA ILE A 2 12.16 -31.86 36.44
C ILE A 2 13.03 -32.80 37.30
N LYS A 3 12.46 -33.91 37.82
CA LYS A 3 13.18 -34.92 38.63
C LYS A 3 14.27 -35.67 37.87
N LYS A 4 14.35 -35.54 36.54
CA LYS A 4 15.35 -36.19 35.67
C LYS A 4 16.39 -35.24 35.11
N THR A 5 16.33 -33.94 35.48
CA THR A 5 17.28 -32.93 35.00
C THR A 5 18.37 -32.68 36.05
N THR A 6 19.63 -32.58 35.65
CA THR A 6 20.76 -32.28 36.53
C THR A 6 20.69 -30.83 37.03
N ILE A 7 20.35 -29.89 36.13
CA ILE A 7 20.16 -28.47 36.42
C ILE A 7 18.86 -28.04 35.75
N TYR A 8 17.92 -27.49 36.54
CA TYR A 8 16.68 -26.96 36.04
C TYR A 8 16.70 -25.45 36.02
N ILE A 9 16.69 -24.87 34.82
CA ILE A 9 16.68 -23.42 34.58
C ILE A 9 15.27 -23.01 34.19
N LYS A 10 14.67 -22.12 34.99
CA LYS A 10 13.31 -21.61 34.74
C LYS A 10 13.34 -20.08 34.67
N PRO A 11 13.36 -19.49 33.48
CA PRO A 11 13.20 -18.04 33.34
C PRO A 11 11.87 -17.54 33.88
N ASP A 12 11.88 -16.38 34.49
CA ASP A 12 10.63 -15.72 34.94
C ASP A 12 10.01 -14.96 33.75
N ILE A 13 9.18 -15.66 33.02
CA ILE A 13 8.49 -15.18 31.82
C ILE A 13 6.97 -15.18 31.98
N LYS A 14 6.46 -15.09 33.21
CA LYS A 14 5.02 -15.16 33.53
C LYS A 14 4.21 -13.99 32.94
N ASP A 15 4.88 -12.84 32.77
CA ASP A 15 4.28 -11.63 32.20
C ASP A 15 4.21 -11.65 30.67
N TYR A 16 4.72 -12.71 30.03
CA TYR A 16 4.71 -12.88 28.59
C TYR A 16 3.72 -13.97 28.19
N THR A 17 2.99 -13.71 27.11
CA THR A 17 2.02 -14.64 26.53
C THR A 17 2.50 -15.15 25.18
N VAL A 18 1.81 -16.14 24.62
CA VAL A 18 2.09 -16.69 23.28
C VAL A 18 1.96 -15.68 22.15
N VAL A 19 1.40 -14.50 22.43
CA VAL A 19 1.27 -13.39 21.45
C VAL A 19 2.26 -12.24 21.72
N SER A 20 3.17 -12.37 22.66
CA SER A 20 4.18 -11.35 22.99
C SER A 20 5.39 -11.39 22.04
N PHE A 21 5.14 -11.41 20.72
CA PHE A 21 6.18 -11.52 19.68
C PHE A 21 7.13 -10.31 19.63
N ASP A 22 6.66 -9.13 20.07
CA ASP A 22 7.45 -7.90 20.16
C ASP A 22 8.43 -7.88 21.36
N LYS A 23 8.30 -8.85 22.29
CA LYS A 23 9.06 -8.97 23.53
C LYS A 23 10.20 -9.98 23.47
N GLY A 24 10.55 -10.49 22.31
CA GLY A 24 11.56 -11.54 22.15
C GLY A 24 12.91 -11.21 22.79
N LYS A 25 13.39 -9.97 22.69
CA LYS A 25 14.64 -9.53 23.33
C LYS A 25 14.56 -9.57 24.87
N GLU A 26 13.44 -9.12 25.44
CA GLU A 26 13.22 -9.11 26.87
C GLU A 26 13.16 -10.56 27.42
N ILE A 27 12.51 -11.47 26.68
CA ILE A 27 12.44 -12.90 27.03
C ILE A 27 13.82 -13.55 27.00
N ILE A 28 14.67 -13.22 26.02
CA ILE A 28 16.06 -13.70 25.95
C ILE A 28 16.86 -13.24 27.16
N VAL A 29 16.77 -11.97 27.54
CA VAL A 29 17.44 -11.42 28.73
C VAL A 29 17.00 -12.16 30.00
N LYS A 30 15.70 -12.46 30.15
CA LYS A 30 15.19 -13.27 31.27
C LYS A 30 15.77 -14.69 31.27
N GLY A 31 15.98 -15.27 30.10
CA GLY A 31 16.67 -16.57 29.94
C GLY A 31 18.13 -16.49 30.38
N GLU A 32 18.85 -15.44 29.98
CA GLU A 32 20.23 -15.20 30.39
C GLU A 32 20.35 -14.98 31.89
N GLU A 33 19.53 -14.13 32.51
CA GLU A 33 19.50 -13.90 33.98
C GLU A 33 19.32 -15.21 34.74
N ALA A 34 18.33 -16.03 34.34
CA ALA A 34 18.08 -17.32 34.97
C ALA A 34 19.24 -18.32 34.81
N THR A 35 19.97 -18.25 33.67
CA THR A 35 21.13 -19.08 33.42
C THR A 35 22.34 -18.63 34.20
N PHE A 36 22.58 -17.34 34.37
CA PHE A 36 23.66 -16.79 35.17
C PHE A 36 23.48 -17.11 36.66
N ALA A 37 22.26 -17.20 37.17
CA ALA A 37 21.99 -17.61 38.55
C ALA A 37 22.51 -19.02 38.87
N VAL A 38 22.65 -19.90 37.90
CA VAL A 38 23.15 -21.28 38.06
C VAL A 38 24.48 -21.51 37.34
N TYR A 39 25.17 -20.42 36.95
CA TYR A 39 26.40 -20.46 36.17
C TYR A 39 27.49 -21.35 36.78
N GLU A 40 27.77 -21.27 38.08
CA GLU A 40 28.77 -22.06 38.73
C GLU A 40 28.42 -23.58 38.76
N GLN A 41 27.13 -23.91 38.81
CA GLN A 41 26.68 -25.30 38.69
C GLN A 41 26.90 -25.82 37.24
N LEU A 42 26.62 -24.99 36.23
CA LEU A 42 26.87 -25.30 34.83
C LEU A 42 28.36 -25.47 34.56
N LYS A 43 29.19 -24.60 35.15
CA LYS A 43 30.65 -24.64 35.03
C LYS A 43 31.23 -25.93 35.67
N ALA A 44 30.67 -26.38 36.77
CA ALA A 44 31.08 -27.64 37.43
C ALA A 44 30.81 -28.90 36.57
N LEU A 45 29.89 -28.81 35.60
CA LEU A 45 29.61 -29.90 34.65
C LEU A 45 30.55 -29.87 33.46
N THR A 46 31.36 -28.82 33.25
CA THR A 46 32.30 -28.75 32.15
C THR A 46 33.57 -29.60 32.46
N SER A 47 33.89 -30.53 31.59
CA SER A 47 35.12 -31.29 31.66
C SER A 47 36.29 -30.44 31.12
N GLU A 48 37.39 -30.35 31.91
CA GLU A 48 38.60 -29.64 31.47
C GLU A 48 39.26 -30.26 30.21
N THR A 49 38.91 -31.50 29.89
CA THR A 49 39.47 -32.28 28.80
C THR A 49 38.81 -32.05 27.45
N GLN A 50 37.62 -31.47 27.41
CA GLN A 50 36.96 -31.06 26.17
C GLN A 50 36.96 -29.54 26.02
N ARG A 51 38.12 -28.93 25.92
CA ARG A 51 38.22 -27.60 25.33
C ARG A 51 37.84 -27.70 23.85
N TYR A 52 36.60 -27.50 23.56
CA TYR A 52 36.19 -27.12 22.21
C TYR A 52 37.07 -25.92 21.83
N GLN A 53 38.05 -26.11 20.98
CA GLN A 53 38.72 -24.99 20.35
C GLN A 53 37.62 -24.29 19.57
N LYS A 54 37.13 -23.17 20.12
CA LYS A 54 36.28 -22.28 19.34
C LYS A 54 37.01 -22.09 18.01
N PRO A 55 36.45 -22.48 16.85
CA PRO A 55 37.04 -22.12 15.59
C PRO A 55 37.30 -20.62 15.71
N LYS A 56 38.55 -20.20 15.46
CA LYS A 56 38.91 -18.77 15.45
C LYS A 56 37.92 -18.16 14.46
N MET A 57 36.92 -17.47 14.99
CA MET A 57 36.02 -16.69 14.16
C MET A 57 36.95 -15.73 13.42
N LYS A 58 37.14 -15.96 12.11
CA LYS A 58 37.71 -14.92 11.25
C LYS A 58 36.91 -13.68 11.56
N VAL A 59 37.58 -12.60 11.89
CA VAL A 59 36.94 -11.27 11.97
C VAL A 59 36.26 -11.12 10.63
N SER A 60 34.96 -11.35 10.59
CA SER A 60 34.22 -11.25 9.35
C SER A 60 34.20 -9.78 8.98
N SER A 61 34.59 -9.46 7.77
CA SER A 61 34.21 -8.16 7.19
C SER A 61 32.71 -8.02 7.33
N ASP A 62 32.21 -6.81 7.58
CA ASP A 62 30.75 -6.54 7.67
C ASP A 62 30.02 -6.86 6.36
N SER A 63 30.71 -7.42 5.38
CA SER A 63 30.21 -7.73 4.04
C SER A 63 30.74 -9.06 3.53
N VAL A 64 30.00 -9.70 2.65
CA VAL A 64 30.31 -10.95 1.96
C VAL A 64 30.19 -10.76 0.45
N PHE A 65 31.10 -11.32 -0.32
CA PHE A 65 31.01 -11.41 -1.78
C PHE A 65 30.24 -12.67 -2.16
N VAL A 66 29.00 -12.51 -2.57
CA VAL A 66 28.13 -13.61 -3.00
C VAL A 66 28.40 -13.89 -4.48
N THR A 67 29.01 -15.02 -4.78
CA THR A 67 29.35 -15.47 -6.15
C THR A 67 28.14 -16.07 -6.85
N ASP A 68 27.37 -16.90 -6.15
CA ASP A 68 26.14 -17.53 -6.66
C ASP A 68 25.10 -17.68 -5.57
N ILE A 69 23.86 -17.93 -6.00
CA ILE A 69 22.71 -18.18 -5.12
C ILE A 69 22.07 -19.49 -5.59
N LYS A 70 22.19 -20.53 -4.77
CA LYS A 70 21.57 -21.83 -5.02
C LYS A 70 20.31 -21.97 -4.17
N VAL A 71 19.24 -22.43 -4.81
CA VAL A 71 17.94 -22.68 -4.14
C VAL A 71 17.61 -24.15 -4.37
N ASN A 72 17.20 -24.88 -3.33
CA ASN A 72 16.75 -26.25 -3.46
C ASN A 72 15.55 -26.34 -4.42
N GLU A 73 15.27 -27.54 -4.93
CA GLU A 73 14.12 -27.75 -5.80
C GLU A 73 12.81 -27.48 -5.05
N LEU A 74 11.97 -26.65 -5.66
CA LEU A 74 10.67 -26.22 -5.14
C LEU A 74 9.54 -26.67 -6.08
N LYS A 75 8.45 -27.12 -5.49
CA LYS A 75 7.27 -27.59 -6.23
C LYS A 75 6.45 -26.43 -6.82
N ASN A 76 6.17 -25.43 -5.98
CA ASN A 76 5.22 -24.35 -6.27
C ASN A 76 5.90 -23.02 -6.57
N PHE A 77 7.20 -22.91 -6.35
CA PHE A 77 7.97 -21.67 -6.57
C PHE A 77 9.17 -21.91 -7.47
N THR A 78 9.61 -20.86 -8.15
CA THR A 78 10.81 -20.90 -8.99
C THR A 78 12.01 -20.29 -8.25
N SER A 79 13.22 -20.70 -8.62
CA SER A 79 14.45 -20.07 -8.11
C SER A 79 14.49 -18.58 -8.44
N ALA A 80 13.96 -18.14 -9.60
CA ALA A 80 13.87 -16.74 -9.98
C ALA A 80 12.99 -15.92 -9.01
N TYR A 81 11.86 -16.47 -8.57
CA TYR A 81 11.02 -15.88 -7.55
C TYR A 81 11.79 -15.64 -6.24
N VAL A 82 12.45 -16.68 -5.73
CA VAL A 82 13.21 -16.60 -4.47
C VAL A 82 14.35 -15.57 -4.58
N LYS A 83 15.13 -15.61 -5.67
CA LYS A 83 16.21 -14.65 -5.93
C LYS A 83 15.69 -13.21 -6.01
N GLY A 84 14.51 -13.01 -6.61
CA GLY A 84 13.84 -11.70 -6.65
C GLY A 84 13.48 -11.16 -5.26
N LYS A 85 13.03 -12.04 -4.33
CA LYS A 85 12.69 -11.66 -2.95
C LYS A 85 13.92 -11.32 -2.10
N LEU A 86 15.10 -11.87 -2.41
CA LEU A 86 16.34 -11.46 -1.76
C LEU A 86 16.75 -10.02 -2.04
N ARG A 87 16.29 -9.43 -3.15
CA ARG A 87 16.59 -8.06 -3.59
C ARG A 87 18.08 -7.79 -3.83
N PHE A 88 18.86 -8.84 -4.14
CA PHE A 88 20.21 -8.73 -4.68
C PHE A 88 20.49 -9.89 -5.64
N LYS A 89 21.41 -9.66 -6.58
CA LYS A 89 21.79 -10.64 -7.60
C LYS A 89 23.12 -11.29 -7.21
N PRO A 90 23.47 -12.47 -7.79
CA PRO A 90 24.83 -13.02 -7.70
C PRO A 90 25.89 -12.03 -8.18
N VAL A 91 27.14 -12.31 -7.87
CA VAL A 91 28.33 -11.51 -8.19
C VAL A 91 28.23 -10.10 -7.60
N THR A 92 27.90 -10.04 -6.30
CA THR A 92 27.68 -8.76 -5.58
C THR A 92 28.24 -8.85 -4.16
N ILE A 93 28.86 -7.77 -3.69
CA ILE A 93 29.22 -7.61 -2.28
C ILE A 93 27.97 -7.10 -1.55
N ILE A 94 27.57 -7.82 -0.52
CA ILE A 94 26.43 -7.46 0.34
C ILE A 94 26.86 -7.40 1.81
N THR A 95 26.18 -6.55 2.60
CA THR A 95 26.30 -6.59 4.06
C THR A 95 25.43 -7.70 4.64
N TYR A 96 25.76 -8.15 5.85
CA TYR A 96 24.91 -9.10 6.57
C TYR A 96 23.51 -8.55 6.83
N ASP A 97 23.37 -7.24 7.05
CA ASP A 97 22.05 -6.57 7.17
C ASP A 97 21.23 -6.70 5.88
N LYS A 98 21.87 -6.58 4.72
CA LYS A 98 21.20 -6.76 3.43
C LYS A 98 20.77 -8.21 3.21
N LEU A 99 21.62 -9.18 3.59
CA LEU A 99 21.27 -10.60 3.58
C LEU A 99 20.06 -10.86 4.49
N GLN A 100 20.13 -10.40 5.75
CA GLN A 100 19.04 -10.55 6.72
C GLN A 100 17.74 -9.91 6.22
N SER A 101 17.82 -8.72 5.62
CA SER A 101 16.65 -8.05 5.01
C SER A 101 16.06 -8.89 3.88
N GLY A 102 16.87 -9.50 3.03
CA GLY A 102 16.43 -10.42 1.98
C GLY A 102 15.74 -11.66 2.53
N ILE A 103 16.32 -12.29 3.54
CA ILE A 103 15.72 -13.45 4.23
C ILE A 103 14.39 -13.06 4.89
N ASN A 104 14.33 -11.89 5.55
CA ASN A 104 13.09 -11.38 6.14
C ASN A 104 12.02 -11.10 5.08
N THR A 105 12.42 -10.66 3.88
CA THR A 105 11.48 -10.47 2.76
C THR A 105 10.90 -11.81 2.31
N ILE A 106 11.72 -12.86 2.16
CA ILE A 106 11.26 -14.21 1.85
C ILE A 106 10.29 -14.70 2.94
N ASN A 107 10.66 -14.54 4.22
CA ASN A 107 9.83 -14.95 5.35
C ASN A 107 8.49 -14.19 5.37
N GLY A 108 8.52 -12.90 5.09
CA GLY A 108 7.32 -12.03 5.04
C GLY A 108 6.31 -12.45 3.96
N THR A 109 6.71 -13.23 2.94
CA THR A 109 5.78 -13.78 1.95
C THR A 109 4.85 -14.84 2.53
N GLN A 110 5.22 -15.45 3.66
CA GLN A 110 4.52 -16.60 4.27
C GLN A 110 4.36 -17.80 3.31
N ASN A 111 5.24 -17.90 2.32
CA ASN A 111 5.26 -19.00 1.36
C ASN A 111 6.12 -20.18 1.82
N PHE A 112 6.92 -19.96 2.85
CA PHE A 112 7.86 -20.96 3.37
C PHE A 112 7.69 -21.09 4.90
N ASN A 113 7.59 -22.33 5.37
CA ASN A 113 7.50 -22.66 6.81
C ASN A 113 8.89 -22.71 7.46
N ALA A 114 9.93 -22.99 6.69
CA ALA A 114 11.29 -22.95 7.15
C ALA A 114 12.23 -22.38 6.07
N ILE A 115 13.15 -21.54 6.51
CA ILE A 115 14.16 -20.89 5.68
C ILE A 115 15.51 -21.19 6.35
N ASN A 116 16.26 -22.14 5.81
CA ASN A 116 17.62 -22.42 6.23
C ASN A 116 18.57 -21.92 5.16
N TYR A 117 19.65 -21.27 5.55
CA TYR A 117 20.67 -20.85 4.61
C TYR A 117 22.07 -21.07 5.14
N ALA A 118 23.00 -21.23 4.24
CA ALA A 118 24.41 -21.32 4.50
C ALA A 118 25.20 -20.50 3.48
N LEU A 119 26.34 -19.99 3.91
CA LEU A 119 27.33 -19.37 3.05
C LEU A 119 28.47 -20.40 2.89
N GLU A 120 28.62 -20.93 1.70
CA GLU A 120 29.65 -21.95 1.38
C GLU A 120 30.78 -21.30 0.61
N PRO A 121 32.04 -21.50 1.02
CA PRO A 121 33.19 -20.95 0.31
C PRO A 121 33.22 -21.40 -1.16
N ASP A 122 33.38 -20.45 -2.07
CA ASP A 122 33.46 -20.68 -3.51
C ASP A 122 34.50 -19.77 -4.15
N GLY A 123 35.73 -20.31 -4.24
CA GLY A 123 36.88 -19.59 -4.81
C GLY A 123 37.18 -18.28 -4.06
N TYR A 124 36.85 -17.13 -4.66
CA TYR A 124 37.11 -15.80 -4.11
C TYR A 124 35.98 -15.24 -3.27
N GLY A 125 34.88 -15.98 -3.12
CA GLY A 125 33.71 -15.51 -2.39
C GLY A 125 32.94 -16.67 -1.77
N GLU A 126 31.63 -16.49 -1.67
CA GLU A 126 30.73 -17.45 -1.04
C GLU A 126 29.49 -17.68 -1.90
N THR A 127 29.08 -18.93 -2.02
CA THR A 127 27.77 -19.30 -2.57
C THR A 127 26.71 -19.26 -1.45
N LEU A 128 25.66 -18.51 -1.64
CA LEU A 128 24.50 -18.54 -0.75
C LEU A 128 23.62 -19.75 -1.11
N VAL A 129 23.58 -20.74 -0.24
CA VAL A 129 22.74 -21.94 -0.38
C VAL A 129 21.49 -21.78 0.46
N LEU A 130 20.31 -21.80 -0.18
CA LEU A 130 19.01 -21.68 0.46
C LEU A 130 18.28 -23.02 0.42
N ASN A 131 17.89 -23.53 1.60
CA ASN A 131 17.06 -24.71 1.76
C ASN A 131 15.71 -24.28 2.33
N LEU A 132 14.71 -24.22 1.48
CA LEU A 132 13.38 -23.69 1.78
C LEU A 132 12.37 -24.84 1.87
N LYS A 133 11.53 -24.83 2.89
CA LYS A 133 10.38 -25.73 3.00
C LYS A 133 9.10 -24.93 2.72
N GLU A 134 8.42 -25.29 1.63
CA GLU A 134 7.19 -24.63 1.22
C GLU A 134 6.08 -24.76 2.26
N ASN A 135 5.25 -23.73 2.37
CA ASN A 135 4.05 -23.74 3.18
C ASN A 135 2.93 -24.48 2.44
N GLU A 136 2.30 -25.43 3.11
CA GLU A 136 1.20 -26.20 2.55
C GLU A 136 -0.12 -25.42 2.46
N THR A 137 -0.25 -24.35 3.27
CA THR A 137 -1.44 -23.51 3.27
C THR A 137 -1.44 -22.60 2.03
N LYS A 138 -2.35 -22.88 1.11
CA LYS A 138 -2.49 -22.16 -0.16
C LYS A 138 -3.62 -21.15 -0.13
N THR A 139 -4.65 -21.40 0.67
CA THR A 139 -5.87 -20.57 0.73
C THR A 139 -5.89 -19.80 2.04
N LEU A 140 -6.12 -18.52 1.96
CA LEU A 140 -6.31 -17.63 3.11
C LEU A 140 -7.65 -16.92 2.99
N LEU A 141 -8.42 -16.93 4.08
CA LEU A 141 -9.63 -16.14 4.22
C LEU A 141 -9.40 -15.07 5.28
N LYS A 142 -9.69 -13.82 4.93
CA LYS A 142 -9.66 -12.70 5.87
C LYS A 142 -11.03 -12.04 5.88
N LEU A 143 -11.49 -11.66 7.05
CA LEU A 143 -12.74 -10.93 7.24
C LEU A 143 -12.44 -9.60 7.93
N GLY A 144 -13.23 -8.59 7.61
CA GLY A 144 -13.08 -7.27 8.19
C GLY A 144 -14.38 -6.47 8.14
N LEU A 145 -14.37 -5.35 8.84
CA LEU A 145 -15.41 -4.35 8.80
C LEU A 145 -14.84 -3.08 8.23
N HIS A 146 -15.64 -2.34 7.48
CA HIS A 146 -15.25 -1.08 6.89
C HIS A 146 -16.38 -0.06 7.01
N TYR A 147 -16.00 1.17 7.27
CA TYR A 147 -16.85 2.33 7.16
C TYR A 147 -16.04 3.53 6.71
N ASP A 148 -16.54 4.24 5.72
CA ASP A 148 -16.08 5.57 5.36
C ASP A 148 -17.25 6.47 4.89
N GLY A 149 -16.96 7.76 4.77
CA GLY A 149 -18.00 8.74 4.43
C GLY A 149 -18.52 8.63 3.00
N LEU A 150 -17.75 8.06 2.07
CA LEU A 150 -18.15 7.91 0.66
C LEU A 150 -18.92 6.62 0.43
N TYR A 151 -18.36 5.48 0.86
CA TYR A 151 -18.90 4.15 0.56
C TYR A 151 -19.80 3.59 1.65
N LYS A 152 -19.86 4.25 2.83
CA LYS A 152 -20.68 3.85 3.97
C LYS A 152 -20.24 2.54 4.60
N SER A 153 -21.18 1.78 5.18
CA SER A 153 -20.91 0.56 5.94
C SER A 153 -20.71 -0.63 5.00
N ALA A 154 -19.74 -1.49 5.32
CA ALA A 154 -19.53 -2.73 4.59
C ALA A 154 -18.85 -3.81 5.45
N VAL A 155 -19.10 -5.06 5.07
CA VAL A 155 -18.32 -6.24 5.48
C VAL A 155 -17.34 -6.56 4.36
N LEU A 156 -16.10 -6.81 4.74
CA LEU A 156 -15.05 -7.22 3.83
C LEU A 156 -14.79 -8.72 3.96
N ALA A 157 -14.67 -9.39 2.83
CA ALA A 157 -14.18 -10.75 2.74
C ALA A 157 -13.06 -10.80 1.70
N ASN A 158 -11.85 -11.18 2.11
CA ASN A 158 -10.75 -11.46 1.21
C ASN A 158 -10.50 -12.94 1.14
N ILE A 159 -10.49 -13.48 -0.07
CA ILE A 159 -10.07 -14.86 -0.35
C ILE A 159 -8.82 -14.77 -1.21
N SER A 160 -7.71 -15.31 -0.71
CA SER A 160 -6.45 -15.39 -1.46
C SER A 160 -6.07 -16.84 -1.68
N GLN A 161 -5.71 -17.18 -2.91
CA GLN A 161 -5.29 -18.52 -3.32
C GLN A 161 -3.92 -18.44 -3.99
N LYS A 162 -2.94 -19.16 -3.45
CA LYS A 162 -1.60 -19.29 -4.01
C LYS A 162 -1.49 -20.49 -4.92
N ASN A 163 -0.68 -20.40 -5.96
CA ASN A 163 -0.36 -21.47 -6.90
C ASN A 163 -1.63 -22.13 -7.49
N LEU A 164 -2.51 -21.28 -8.04
CA LEU A 164 -3.79 -21.70 -8.62
C LEU A 164 -3.61 -22.34 -9.99
N PHE A 165 -2.89 -21.68 -10.91
CA PHE A 165 -2.65 -22.13 -12.27
C PHE A 165 -1.17 -22.35 -12.58
N PHE A 166 -0.28 -21.48 -12.08
CA PHE A 166 1.16 -21.49 -12.36
C PHE A 166 1.97 -21.48 -11.07
N LYS A 167 3.27 -21.78 -11.19
CA LYS A 167 4.22 -21.49 -10.11
C LYS A 167 4.27 -19.99 -9.85
N ASN A 168 4.46 -19.61 -8.60
CA ASN A 168 4.57 -18.22 -8.11
C ASN A 168 3.32 -17.36 -8.32
N ASP A 169 2.18 -17.92 -8.71
CA ASP A 169 0.98 -17.12 -8.85
C ASP A 169 0.25 -16.91 -7.52
N ASN A 170 -0.53 -15.85 -7.48
CA ASN A 170 -1.45 -15.53 -6.42
C ASN A 170 -2.71 -14.92 -7.01
N ALA A 171 -3.84 -15.48 -6.69
CA ALA A 171 -5.16 -14.92 -6.94
C ALA A 171 -5.73 -14.37 -5.64
N SER A 172 -6.22 -13.15 -5.64
CA SER A 172 -6.86 -12.51 -4.48
C SER A 172 -8.16 -11.85 -4.91
N LEU A 173 -9.23 -12.13 -4.19
CA LEU A 173 -10.53 -11.51 -4.39
C LEU A 173 -10.97 -10.84 -3.09
N ASP A 174 -11.09 -9.51 -3.14
CA ASP A 174 -11.73 -8.71 -2.10
C ASP A 174 -13.18 -8.48 -2.49
N LEU A 175 -14.10 -8.86 -1.62
CA LEU A 175 -15.52 -8.55 -1.73
C LEU A 175 -15.90 -7.61 -0.60
N ILE A 176 -16.48 -6.46 -0.96
CA ILE A 176 -16.89 -5.42 -0.01
C ILE A 176 -18.40 -5.26 -0.20
N ILE A 177 -19.15 -5.86 0.71
CA ILE A 177 -20.60 -5.98 0.64
C ILE A 177 -21.22 -5.11 1.73
N GLY A 178 -22.07 -4.19 1.32
CA GLY A 178 -22.74 -3.25 2.20
C GLY A 178 -23.59 -2.25 1.43
N ASP A 179 -23.63 -1.01 1.88
CA ASP A 179 -24.42 0.06 1.24
C ASP A 179 -24.01 0.29 -0.22
N ASN A 180 -22.71 0.15 -0.50
CA ASN A 180 -22.14 0.32 -1.83
C ASN A 180 -21.23 -0.88 -2.15
N LEU A 181 -21.64 -1.66 -3.15
CA LEU A 181 -20.93 -2.86 -3.57
C LEU A 181 -19.60 -2.50 -4.23
N ARG A 182 -18.54 -3.20 -3.84
CA ARG A 182 -17.22 -3.11 -4.48
C ARG A 182 -16.58 -4.49 -4.53
N TYR A 183 -15.73 -4.71 -5.52
CA TYR A 183 -14.79 -5.82 -5.51
C TYR A 183 -13.45 -5.44 -6.10
N ASN A 184 -12.41 -6.19 -5.73
CA ASN A 184 -11.09 -6.13 -6.33
C ASN A 184 -10.58 -7.55 -6.51
N LEU A 185 -10.48 -7.99 -7.76
CA LEU A 185 -9.86 -9.23 -8.15
C LEU A 185 -8.45 -8.92 -8.67
N ASP A 186 -7.45 -9.54 -8.11
CA ASP A 186 -6.06 -9.44 -8.54
C ASP A 186 -5.50 -10.84 -8.78
N TYR A 187 -5.02 -11.09 -9.97
CA TYR A 187 -4.28 -12.29 -10.33
C TYR A 187 -2.89 -11.91 -10.82
N TYR A 188 -1.86 -12.47 -10.20
CA TYR A 188 -0.50 -12.05 -10.44
C TYR A 188 0.47 -13.23 -10.41
N VAL A 189 1.38 -13.30 -11.41
CA VAL A 189 2.48 -14.27 -11.46
C VAL A 189 3.79 -13.53 -11.22
N ASP A 190 4.46 -13.82 -10.12
CA ASP A 190 5.69 -13.16 -9.69
C ASP A 190 6.93 -13.92 -10.16
N ASN A 191 7.62 -13.39 -11.17
CA ASN A 191 8.85 -13.97 -11.70
C ASN A 191 10.14 -13.33 -11.12
N GLY A 192 10.02 -12.65 -9.98
CA GLY A 192 11.15 -12.00 -9.30
C GLY A 192 11.69 -10.81 -10.07
N PHE A 193 12.96 -10.87 -10.51
CA PHE A 193 13.58 -9.82 -11.33
C PHE A 193 13.21 -9.89 -12.82
N ASN A 194 12.58 -10.97 -13.25
CA ASN A 194 12.11 -11.11 -14.63
C ASN A 194 10.77 -10.43 -14.79
N ILE A 195 10.30 -10.36 -16.05
CA ILE A 195 8.99 -9.82 -16.35
C ILE A 195 7.92 -10.69 -15.71
N SER A 196 7.13 -10.08 -14.87
CA SER A 196 5.95 -10.63 -14.23
C SER A 196 4.70 -10.13 -14.93
N PHE A 197 3.59 -10.85 -14.86
CA PHE A 197 2.34 -10.43 -15.47
C PHE A 197 1.18 -10.59 -14.52
N GLY A 198 0.16 -9.78 -14.73
CA GLY A 198 -1.05 -9.81 -13.91
C GLY A 198 -2.29 -9.40 -14.66
N PHE A 199 -3.40 -9.72 -14.05
CA PHE A 199 -4.73 -9.28 -14.43
C PHE A 199 -5.43 -8.73 -13.19
N LYS A 200 -6.03 -7.56 -13.33
CA LYS A 200 -6.79 -6.90 -12.26
C LYS A 200 -8.17 -6.54 -12.77
N SER A 201 -9.20 -6.84 -11.97
CA SER A 201 -10.58 -6.41 -12.22
C SER A 201 -11.12 -5.74 -10.98
N THR A 202 -11.61 -4.53 -11.11
CA THR A 202 -12.20 -3.77 -10.01
C THR A 202 -13.58 -3.27 -10.37
N PHE A 203 -14.45 -3.27 -9.39
CA PHE A 203 -15.77 -2.65 -9.47
C PHE A 203 -15.97 -1.78 -8.23
N ALA A 204 -16.43 -0.55 -8.45
CA ALA A 204 -16.82 0.35 -7.39
C ALA A 204 -18.09 1.09 -7.75
N GLN A 205 -19.01 1.19 -6.79
CA GLN A 205 -20.18 2.03 -6.92
C GLN A 205 -20.37 2.90 -5.68
N PHE A 206 -20.96 4.07 -5.87
CA PHE A 206 -21.44 4.91 -4.78
C PHE A 206 -22.55 5.83 -5.27
N ASN A 207 -23.38 6.27 -4.32
CA ASN A 207 -24.40 7.28 -4.52
C ASN A 207 -24.05 8.50 -3.69
N ARG A 208 -23.99 9.70 -4.34
CA ARG A 208 -23.60 10.91 -3.65
C ARG A 208 -24.19 12.15 -4.31
N ASN A 209 -24.48 13.16 -3.48
CA ASN A 209 -24.71 14.51 -3.95
C ASN A 209 -23.36 15.15 -4.31
N VAL A 210 -23.24 15.67 -5.50
CA VAL A 210 -22.08 16.40 -6.01
C VAL A 210 -22.49 17.82 -6.42
N ALA A 211 -21.56 18.76 -6.31
CA ALA A 211 -21.82 20.11 -6.80
C ALA A 211 -21.93 20.11 -8.33
N ASN A 212 -22.95 20.73 -8.88
CA ASN A 212 -23.09 20.86 -10.34
C ASN A 212 -21.91 21.64 -10.95
N SER A 213 -21.33 22.55 -10.17
CA SER A 213 -20.21 23.41 -10.56
C SER A 213 -18.83 22.74 -10.56
N ILE A 214 -18.73 21.44 -10.24
CA ILE A 214 -17.42 20.72 -10.31
C ILE A 214 -16.86 20.67 -11.74
N GLN A 215 -17.69 21.02 -12.73
CA GLN A 215 -17.26 21.19 -14.10
C GLN A 215 -17.63 22.59 -14.62
N PRO A 216 -16.78 23.21 -15.45
CA PRO A 216 -17.12 24.43 -16.13
C PRO A 216 -18.41 24.28 -16.96
N GLY A 217 -19.38 25.15 -16.73
CA GLY A 217 -20.68 25.06 -17.38
C GLY A 217 -21.71 24.14 -16.71
N GLY A 218 -21.32 23.47 -15.64
CA GLY A 218 -22.19 22.53 -14.91
C GLY A 218 -22.24 21.14 -15.54
N ILE A 219 -22.48 20.11 -14.72
CA ILE A 219 -22.70 18.73 -15.17
C ILE A 219 -24.04 18.64 -15.94
N VAL A 220 -25.02 19.41 -15.48
CA VAL A 220 -26.37 19.47 -16.03
C VAL A 220 -26.77 20.92 -16.17
N GLY A 221 -27.49 21.28 -17.25
CA GLY A 221 -27.99 22.63 -17.47
C GLY A 221 -29.07 23.03 -16.48
N GLY A 222 -29.22 24.35 -16.23
CA GLY A 222 -30.18 24.95 -15.32
C GLY A 222 -29.58 25.42 -14.00
N ASP A 223 -30.37 26.09 -13.15
CA ASP A 223 -29.98 26.63 -11.84
C ASP A 223 -29.90 25.56 -10.74
N ILE A 224 -29.35 24.41 -11.06
CA ILE A 224 -29.18 23.27 -10.13
C ILE A 224 -27.83 23.40 -9.47
N SER A 225 -27.78 23.53 -8.14
CA SER A 225 -26.54 23.62 -7.38
C SER A 225 -25.95 22.26 -7.00
N LEU A 226 -26.78 21.26 -6.70
CA LEU A 226 -26.42 19.91 -6.28
C LEU A 226 -27.15 18.87 -7.10
N ILE A 227 -26.43 17.85 -7.51
CA ILE A 227 -26.95 16.70 -8.25
C ILE A 227 -26.64 15.45 -7.47
N ASN A 228 -27.64 14.58 -7.26
CA ASN A 228 -27.38 13.23 -6.77
C ASN A 228 -27.02 12.33 -7.95
N ILE A 229 -25.85 11.70 -7.88
CA ILE A 229 -25.39 10.78 -8.91
C ILE A 229 -25.25 9.35 -8.36
N ASP A 230 -25.61 8.38 -9.19
CA ASP A 230 -25.21 6.98 -9.03
C ASP A 230 -24.01 6.74 -9.94
N PHE A 231 -22.85 6.45 -9.32
CA PHE A 231 -21.58 6.28 -10.00
C PHE A 231 -21.18 4.81 -9.97
N LYS A 232 -20.87 4.24 -11.13
CA LYS A 232 -20.34 2.88 -11.27
C LYS A 232 -19.14 2.88 -12.19
N ASP A 233 -18.07 2.25 -11.72
CA ASP A 233 -16.80 2.10 -12.42
C ASP A 233 -16.40 0.62 -12.40
N TRP A 234 -16.32 0.01 -13.56
CA TRP A 234 -15.82 -1.33 -13.73
C TRP A 234 -14.58 -1.30 -14.63
N THR A 235 -13.44 -1.57 -14.01
CA THR A 235 -12.13 -1.47 -14.67
C THR A 235 -11.45 -2.83 -14.69
N ASN A 236 -10.98 -3.23 -15.88
CA ASN A 236 -10.23 -4.46 -16.12
C ASN A 236 -8.88 -4.13 -16.74
N GLN A 237 -7.81 -4.67 -16.18
CA GLN A 237 -6.44 -4.39 -16.59
C GLN A 237 -5.67 -5.69 -16.79
N ALA A 238 -4.93 -5.79 -17.90
CA ALA A 238 -3.92 -6.81 -18.11
C ALA A 238 -2.56 -6.11 -18.26
N TYR A 239 -1.56 -6.55 -17.51
CA TYR A 239 -0.31 -5.82 -17.44
C TYR A 239 0.92 -6.73 -17.30
N PHE A 240 2.05 -6.17 -17.71
CA PHE A 240 3.38 -6.69 -17.42
C PHE A 240 4.10 -5.71 -16.51
N GLN A 241 4.93 -6.25 -15.60
CA GLN A 241 5.73 -5.43 -14.71
C GLN A 241 7.07 -6.07 -14.39
N SER A 242 8.03 -5.25 -13.97
CA SER A 242 9.33 -5.69 -13.51
C SER A 242 9.87 -4.75 -12.44
N VAL A 243 10.83 -5.22 -11.67
CA VAL A 243 11.51 -4.41 -10.65
C VAL A 243 12.71 -3.71 -11.28
N PHE A 244 12.63 -2.39 -11.42
CA PHE A 244 13.69 -1.54 -11.93
C PHE A 244 14.63 -1.09 -10.80
N VAL A 245 15.95 -1.16 -11.04
CA VAL A 245 16.99 -0.79 -10.04
C VAL A 245 16.77 -1.46 -8.68
N GLN A 246 16.17 -2.67 -8.66
CA GLN A 246 15.88 -3.46 -7.45
C GLN A 246 14.98 -2.75 -6.41
N LYS A 247 14.39 -1.62 -6.76
CA LYS A 247 13.60 -0.77 -5.85
C LYS A 247 12.28 -0.31 -6.43
N PHE A 248 12.28 0.09 -7.71
CA PHE A 248 11.10 0.62 -8.37
C PHE A 248 10.36 -0.47 -9.12
N LEU A 249 9.05 -0.50 -8.99
CA LEU A 249 8.17 -1.33 -9.78
C LEU A 249 7.72 -0.53 -11.00
N ILE A 250 8.12 -0.97 -12.19
CA ILE A 250 7.67 -0.40 -13.47
C ILE A 250 6.76 -1.38 -14.18
N GLY A 251 5.67 -0.90 -14.73
CA GLY A 251 4.73 -1.73 -15.47
C GLY A 251 3.99 -0.98 -16.55
N ALA A 252 3.43 -1.74 -17.48
CA ALA A 252 2.59 -1.23 -18.54
C ALA A 252 1.53 -2.27 -18.92
N GLY A 253 0.41 -1.83 -19.45
CA GLY A 253 -0.69 -2.72 -19.77
C GLY A 253 -1.80 -2.08 -20.59
N LEU A 254 -2.86 -2.87 -20.74
CA LEU A 254 -4.09 -2.51 -21.43
C LEU A 254 -5.22 -2.44 -20.39
N GLU A 255 -6.10 -1.47 -20.54
CA GLU A 255 -7.25 -1.29 -19.68
C GLU A 255 -8.54 -1.23 -20.52
N TYR A 256 -9.53 -1.95 -20.04
CA TYR A 256 -10.93 -1.81 -20.45
C TYR A 256 -11.72 -1.31 -19.25
N LYS A 257 -12.39 -0.18 -19.39
CA LYS A 257 -13.18 0.49 -18.36
C LYS A 257 -14.61 0.68 -18.87
N HIS A 258 -15.59 0.29 -18.05
CA HIS A 258 -16.98 0.68 -18.21
C HIS A 258 -17.33 1.68 -17.12
N LEU A 259 -17.76 2.88 -17.53
CA LEU A 259 -18.17 3.96 -16.64
C LEU A 259 -19.65 4.25 -16.86
N GLN A 260 -20.43 4.22 -15.77
CA GLN A 260 -21.84 4.62 -15.78
C GLN A 260 -22.09 5.67 -14.70
N ILE A 261 -22.70 6.79 -15.09
CA ILE A 261 -23.02 7.90 -14.20
C ILE A 261 -24.45 8.34 -14.50
N VAL A 262 -25.33 8.10 -13.55
CA VAL A 262 -26.77 8.37 -13.68
C VAL A 262 -27.15 9.51 -12.73
N PRO A 263 -27.73 10.61 -13.23
CA PRO A 263 -28.29 11.64 -12.35
C PRO A 263 -29.65 11.18 -11.80
N ILE A 264 -29.78 11.09 -10.46
CA ILE A 264 -31.01 10.60 -9.83
C ILE A 264 -32.00 11.74 -9.53
N THR A 265 -31.48 12.94 -9.27
CA THR A 265 -32.29 14.10 -8.81
C THR A 265 -33.06 14.77 -9.96
N ILE A 266 -32.75 14.48 -11.19
CA ILE A 266 -33.37 15.04 -12.39
C ILE A 266 -34.46 14.10 -12.87
N ALA A 267 -35.45 14.62 -13.62
CA ALA A 267 -36.61 13.84 -14.07
C ALA A 267 -36.26 12.41 -14.50
N LYS A 268 -37.14 11.46 -14.19
CA LYS A 268 -36.97 10.00 -14.38
C LYS A 268 -36.52 9.54 -15.79
N ASN A 269 -36.54 10.47 -16.77
CA ASN A 269 -36.15 10.25 -18.16
C ASN A 269 -34.93 11.09 -18.58
N SER A 270 -34.15 11.63 -17.64
CA SER A 270 -32.91 12.34 -18.01
C SER A 270 -31.88 11.31 -18.54
N PRO A 271 -31.18 11.63 -19.64
CA PRO A 271 -30.14 10.73 -20.15
C PRO A 271 -29.02 10.57 -19.12
N ASP A 272 -28.36 9.42 -19.14
CA ASP A 272 -27.13 9.18 -18.38
C ASP A 272 -26.10 10.28 -18.70
N ILE A 273 -25.38 10.74 -17.69
CA ILE A 273 -24.24 11.66 -17.87
C ILE A 273 -23.16 10.95 -18.68
N ASP A 274 -22.90 9.71 -18.32
CA ASP A 274 -22.09 8.79 -19.10
C ASP A 274 -22.59 7.34 -18.93
N ASN A 275 -22.45 6.55 -19.99
CA ASN A 275 -22.69 5.10 -19.99
C ASN A 275 -21.87 4.50 -21.14
N SER A 276 -20.57 4.42 -20.94
CA SER A 276 -19.65 4.15 -22.04
C SER A 276 -18.56 3.18 -21.61
N ASN A 277 -18.04 2.47 -22.61
CA ASN A 277 -16.85 1.66 -22.48
C ASN A 277 -15.65 2.45 -23.01
N TYR A 278 -14.53 2.32 -22.35
CA TYR A 278 -13.27 2.95 -22.72
C TYR A 278 -12.18 1.91 -22.84
N PHE A 279 -11.33 2.07 -23.85
CA PHE A 279 -10.11 1.32 -23.98
C PHE A 279 -8.90 2.24 -23.86
N SER A 280 -7.98 1.89 -22.98
CA SER A 280 -6.76 2.66 -22.76
C SER A 280 -5.53 1.77 -22.70
N VAL A 281 -4.37 2.38 -22.95
CA VAL A 281 -3.07 1.85 -22.59
C VAL A 281 -2.58 2.61 -21.36
N PHE A 282 -1.91 1.92 -20.46
CA PHE A 282 -1.40 2.56 -19.26
C PHE A 282 0.02 2.11 -18.92
N GLY A 283 0.71 2.95 -18.14
CA GLY A 283 1.99 2.64 -17.57
C GLY A 283 2.11 3.23 -16.16
N TYR A 284 2.98 2.66 -15.34
CA TYR A 284 3.22 3.14 -13.99
C TYR A 284 4.64 2.92 -13.51
N LEU A 285 5.05 3.77 -12.58
CA LEU A 285 6.26 3.64 -11.80
C LEU A 285 5.91 3.79 -10.32
N LYS A 286 6.25 2.79 -9.49
CA LYS A 286 5.93 2.78 -8.06
C LYS A 286 7.16 2.48 -7.23
N TYR A 287 7.26 3.17 -6.10
CA TYR A 287 8.24 2.89 -5.05
C TYR A 287 7.56 3.09 -3.70
N ASP A 288 7.75 2.16 -2.78
CA ASP A 288 7.22 2.26 -1.42
C ASP A 288 8.27 1.75 -0.42
N ALA A 289 8.65 2.63 0.50
CA ALA A 289 9.57 2.36 1.60
C ALA A 289 9.01 2.81 2.95
N PHE A 290 7.72 3.06 3.07
CA PHE A 290 7.10 3.33 4.36
C PHE A 290 7.17 2.09 5.25
N ASP A 291 7.50 2.31 6.52
CA ASP A 291 7.54 1.25 7.55
C ASP A 291 6.12 0.85 8.01
N ASN A 292 5.14 1.73 7.88
CA ASN A 292 3.72 1.48 8.16
C ASN A 292 2.85 2.17 7.11
N LYS A 293 1.83 1.49 6.61
CA LYS A 293 0.93 2.00 5.57
C LYS A 293 0.09 3.18 6.05
N TYR A 294 -0.41 3.14 7.30
CA TYR A 294 -1.38 4.10 7.82
C TYR A 294 -0.74 5.19 8.67
N PHE A 295 0.19 4.82 9.55
CA PHE A 295 0.92 5.73 10.42
C PHE A 295 2.43 5.58 10.17
N PRO A 296 2.93 5.99 8.99
CA PRO A 296 4.34 5.84 8.66
C PRO A 296 5.21 6.70 9.57
N THR A 297 6.28 6.10 10.13
CA THR A 297 7.23 6.83 10.96
C THR A 297 8.51 7.21 10.22
N LYS A 298 8.79 6.54 9.11
CA LYS A 298 9.95 6.80 8.24
C LYS A 298 9.74 6.23 6.85
N GLY A 299 10.51 6.75 5.90
CA GLY A 299 10.53 6.28 4.52
C GLY A 299 9.90 7.29 3.56
N TRP A 300 9.80 6.91 2.31
CA TRP A 300 9.16 7.69 1.27
C TRP A 300 8.51 6.79 0.23
N THR A 301 7.52 7.33 -0.46
CA THR A 301 6.80 6.65 -1.53
C THR A 301 6.74 7.53 -2.75
N PHE A 302 6.68 6.90 -3.91
CA PHE A 302 6.41 7.56 -5.18
C PHE A 302 5.49 6.67 -6.01
N THR A 303 4.47 7.27 -6.60
CA THR A 303 3.64 6.63 -7.60
C THR A 303 3.44 7.60 -8.76
N GLY A 304 3.87 7.20 -9.95
CA GLY A 304 3.55 7.89 -11.19
C GLY A 304 2.75 6.96 -12.09
N ASP A 305 1.71 7.46 -12.72
CA ASP A 305 0.94 6.69 -13.70
C ASP A 305 0.52 7.54 -14.89
N ILE A 306 0.38 6.90 -16.03
CA ILE A 306 -0.09 7.45 -17.28
C ILE A 306 -1.18 6.53 -17.84
N HIS A 307 -2.31 7.11 -18.23
CA HIS A 307 -3.39 6.43 -18.93
C HIS A 307 -3.72 7.20 -20.20
N SER A 308 -3.57 6.55 -21.37
CA SER A 308 -3.96 7.10 -22.65
C SER A 308 -5.22 6.41 -23.15
N TYR A 309 -6.34 7.11 -23.09
CA TYR A 309 -7.65 6.64 -23.54
C TYR A 309 -7.73 6.82 -25.05
N LEU A 310 -7.83 5.72 -25.78
CA LEU A 310 -7.71 5.68 -27.24
C LEU A 310 -9.04 5.53 -27.94
N MET A 311 -10.02 4.88 -27.30
CA MET A 311 -11.32 4.59 -27.87
C MET A 311 -12.43 4.66 -26.83
N SER A 312 -13.64 5.01 -27.29
CA SER A 312 -14.86 4.95 -26.47
C SER A 312 -16.01 4.36 -27.31
N SER A 313 -16.92 3.66 -26.63
CA SER A 313 -18.18 3.17 -27.26
C SER A 313 -19.27 4.24 -27.32
N ASN A 314 -19.04 5.46 -26.84
CA ASN A 314 -20.03 6.51 -26.88
C ASN A 314 -20.24 7.00 -28.32
N GLN A 315 -21.34 6.57 -28.92
CA GLN A 315 -21.69 6.91 -30.30
C GLN A 315 -22.39 8.27 -30.43
N THR A 316 -22.82 8.87 -29.31
CA THR A 316 -23.57 10.13 -29.32
C THR A 316 -22.69 11.38 -29.28
N LYS A 317 -21.40 11.21 -28.92
CA LYS A 317 -20.41 12.27 -28.84
C LYS A 317 -19.16 11.86 -29.61
N THR A 318 -18.54 12.79 -30.33
CA THR A 318 -17.23 12.57 -30.96
C THR A 318 -16.21 12.35 -29.84
N PHE A 319 -15.63 11.16 -29.77
CA PHE A 319 -14.57 10.85 -28.84
C PHE A 319 -13.23 11.33 -29.39
N ASN A 320 -12.55 12.18 -28.61
CA ASN A 320 -11.18 12.58 -28.90
C ASN A 320 -10.26 11.82 -27.91
N PRO A 321 -9.19 11.17 -28.40
CA PRO A 321 -8.20 10.54 -27.51
C PRO A 321 -7.59 11.58 -26.58
N PHE A 322 -7.41 11.17 -25.30
CA PHE A 322 -6.80 12.01 -24.28
C PHE A 322 -5.91 11.18 -23.35
N THR A 323 -4.99 11.84 -22.67
CA THR A 323 -4.04 11.20 -21.77
C THR A 323 -4.11 11.86 -20.39
N ILE A 324 -4.15 11.03 -19.34
CA ILE A 324 -4.10 11.46 -17.96
C ILE A 324 -2.75 11.05 -17.37
N LEU A 325 -2.02 12.01 -16.81
CA LEU A 325 -0.78 11.82 -16.08
C LEU A 325 -1.02 12.14 -14.62
N LYS A 326 -0.51 11.29 -13.73
CA LYS A 326 -0.56 11.50 -12.27
C LYS A 326 0.77 11.19 -11.62
N ALA A 327 1.12 11.96 -10.61
CA ALA A 327 2.29 11.70 -9.77
C ALA A 327 1.92 11.99 -8.30
N ASP A 328 2.30 11.09 -7.41
CA ASP A 328 2.14 11.21 -5.95
C ASP A 328 3.49 10.91 -5.29
N PHE A 329 3.93 11.78 -4.42
CA PHE A 329 5.14 11.64 -3.63
C PHE A 329 4.82 11.91 -2.16
N ALA A 330 5.30 11.04 -1.28
CA ALA A 330 5.18 11.28 0.16
C ALA A 330 6.47 10.86 0.88
N VAL A 331 6.79 11.57 1.96
CA VAL A 331 7.91 11.26 2.85
C VAL A 331 7.47 11.42 4.29
N ALA A 332 7.91 10.51 5.15
CA ALA A 332 7.69 10.60 6.60
C ALA A 332 9.03 10.49 7.33
N PHE A 333 9.20 11.30 8.37
CA PHE A 333 10.37 11.26 9.23
C PHE A 333 10.04 11.72 10.65
N LYS A 334 10.78 11.17 11.62
CA LYS A 334 10.65 11.57 13.03
C LYS A 334 11.30 12.93 13.25
N VAL A 335 10.53 13.88 13.76
CA VAL A 335 11.04 15.20 14.19
C VAL A 335 11.67 15.09 15.58
N ILE A 336 10.95 14.45 16.50
CA ILE A 336 11.40 14.05 17.83
C ILE A 336 10.79 12.67 18.16
N PRO A 337 11.22 11.99 19.24
CA PRO A 337 10.57 10.75 19.68
C PRO A 337 9.05 10.91 19.75
N LYS A 338 8.30 9.99 19.11
CA LYS A 338 6.84 9.95 19.04
C LYS A 338 6.17 11.05 18.17
N LEU A 339 6.89 12.03 17.65
CA LEU A 339 6.35 13.03 16.73
C LEU A 339 6.93 12.82 15.33
N VAL A 340 6.06 12.58 14.38
CA VAL A 340 6.38 12.36 12.98
C VAL A 340 5.83 13.51 12.15
N PHE A 341 6.61 13.97 11.19
CA PHE A 341 6.12 14.83 10.12
C PHE A 341 6.01 14.01 8.83
N LYS A 342 4.84 14.05 8.22
CA LYS A 342 4.58 13.50 6.90
C LYS A 342 4.31 14.64 5.93
N PHE A 343 5.09 14.71 4.87
CA PHE A 343 4.86 15.60 3.73
C PHE A 343 4.34 14.76 2.56
N GLN A 344 3.36 15.27 1.83
CA GLN A 344 2.82 14.64 0.64
C GLN A 344 2.53 15.70 -0.42
N THR A 345 2.89 15.43 -1.66
CA THR A 345 2.49 16.24 -2.80
C THR A 345 2.02 15.33 -3.92
N ASP A 346 0.90 15.68 -4.52
CA ASP A 346 0.38 14.97 -5.68
C ASP A 346 -0.09 15.97 -6.74
N ALA A 347 0.06 15.58 -8.00
CA ALA A 347 -0.28 16.39 -9.15
C ALA A 347 -0.88 15.50 -10.25
N GLY A 348 -1.72 16.11 -11.07
CA GLY A 348 -2.29 15.44 -12.21
C GLY A 348 -2.62 16.43 -13.33
N VAL A 349 -2.52 15.96 -14.56
CA VAL A 349 -2.86 16.73 -15.75
C VAL A 349 -3.52 15.84 -16.78
N SER A 350 -4.55 16.38 -17.40
CA SER A 350 -5.19 15.83 -18.60
C SER A 350 -4.69 16.55 -19.84
N ILE A 351 -4.24 15.78 -20.81
CA ILE A 351 -3.74 16.27 -22.10
C ILE A 351 -4.71 15.81 -23.19
N GLY A 352 -5.21 16.74 -23.99
CA GLY A 352 -6.24 16.51 -25.01
C GLY A 352 -7.60 17.06 -24.58
N GLU A 353 -8.55 17.02 -25.52
CA GLU A 353 -9.91 17.48 -25.27
C GLU A 353 -10.77 16.31 -24.79
N LYS A 354 -11.28 16.40 -23.58
CA LYS A 354 -12.21 15.42 -23.02
C LYS A 354 -13.64 15.82 -23.30
N SER A 355 -14.41 14.89 -23.84
CA SER A 355 -15.84 15.05 -24.04
C SER A 355 -16.69 14.54 -22.88
N VAL A 356 -16.06 13.92 -21.87
CA VAL A 356 -16.72 13.17 -20.80
C VAL A 356 -16.41 13.77 -19.45
N PRO A 357 -17.45 14.15 -18.67
CA PRO A 357 -17.33 14.48 -17.25
C PRO A 357 -16.70 13.33 -16.46
N PHE A 358 -16.15 13.63 -15.27
CA PHE A 358 -15.60 12.63 -14.34
C PHE A 358 -14.28 11.94 -14.72
N PHE A 359 -13.69 12.26 -15.86
CA PHE A 359 -12.26 12.05 -16.09
C PHE A 359 -11.40 13.22 -15.61
N ASP A 360 -12.02 14.30 -15.19
CA ASP A 360 -11.36 15.41 -14.51
C ASP A 360 -10.95 15.01 -13.11
N PHE A 361 -9.98 15.74 -12.56
CA PHE A 361 -9.61 15.60 -11.18
C PHE A 361 -10.65 16.27 -10.30
N VAL A 362 -11.00 15.61 -9.20
CA VAL A 362 -11.95 16.14 -8.25
C VAL A 362 -11.40 15.99 -6.85
N LEU A 363 -11.34 17.12 -6.12
CA LEU A 363 -10.87 17.18 -4.75
C LEU A 363 -12.03 17.30 -3.78
N GLY A 364 -11.86 16.75 -2.57
CA GLY A 364 -12.76 16.88 -1.44
C GLY A 364 -12.94 15.59 -0.66
N GLY A 365 -13.44 15.74 0.59
CA GLY A 365 -13.65 14.61 1.48
C GLY A 365 -12.39 14.03 2.10
N TYR A 366 -12.59 13.05 2.98
CA TYR A 366 -11.50 12.30 3.63
C TYR A 366 -11.94 10.88 3.98
N GLY A 367 -10.95 9.99 4.15
CA GLY A 367 -11.13 8.64 4.71
C GLY A 367 -11.72 7.62 3.73
N PHE A 368 -11.67 7.88 2.44
CA PHE A 368 -12.14 6.95 1.42
C PHE A 368 -11.01 6.41 0.55
N ALA A 369 -11.20 5.22 -0.02
CA ALA A 369 -10.33 4.69 -1.06
C ALA A 369 -10.53 5.49 -2.35
N PRO A 370 -9.46 6.11 -2.91
CA PRO A 370 -9.58 6.84 -4.17
C PRO A 370 -10.12 5.96 -5.30
N VAL A 371 -11.04 6.50 -6.07
CA VAL A 371 -11.61 5.88 -7.27
C VAL A 371 -11.53 6.87 -8.42
N ASN A 372 -11.23 6.40 -9.61
CA ASN A 372 -11.00 7.25 -10.76
C ASN A 372 -9.96 8.36 -10.44
N ASN A 373 -10.27 9.63 -10.69
CA ASN A 373 -9.40 10.78 -10.40
C ASN A 373 -9.84 11.57 -9.15
N PHE A 374 -10.61 10.94 -8.26
CA PHE A 374 -11.06 11.57 -7.02
C PHE A 374 -10.00 11.49 -5.95
N LYS A 375 -9.68 12.62 -5.34
CA LYS A 375 -8.60 12.76 -4.35
C LYS A 375 -9.11 13.38 -3.05
N PRO A 376 -8.72 12.83 -1.88
CA PRO A 376 -9.07 13.44 -0.60
C PRO A 376 -8.50 14.85 -0.46
N PHE A 377 -9.30 15.76 0.12
CA PHE A 377 -8.88 17.12 0.43
C PHE A 377 -9.66 17.64 1.64
N TYR A 378 -8.96 18.05 2.68
CA TYR A 378 -9.57 18.54 3.92
C TYR A 378 -10.27 19.87 3.71
N GLY A 379 -11.31 20.13 4.50
CA GLY A 379 -12.03 21.40 4.53
C GLY A 379 -13.14 21.52 3.50
N TYR A 380 -13.35 20.50 2.68
CA TYR A 380 -14.39 20.48 1.64
C TYR A 380 -15.15 19.16 1.67
N ASP A 381 -16.41 19.18 1.26
CA ASP A 381 -17.23 17.96 1.12
C ASP A 381 -16.68 17.06 -0.01
N PHE A 382 -17.15 15.84 -0.09
CA PHE A 382 -16.77 14.91 -1.17
C PHE A 382 -17.06 15.53 -2.53
N LEU A 383 -16.11 15.38 -3.46
CA LEU A 383 -16.27 15.72 -4.87
C LEU A 383 -16.72 17.17 -5.06
N SER A 384 -16.04 18.13 -4.43
CA SER A 384 -16.47 19.53 -4.40
C SER A 384 -15.74 20.43 -5.39
N ILE A 385 -14.48 20.15 -5.70
CA ILE A 385 -13.61 21.03 -6.48
C ILE A 385 -13.06 20.25 -7.66
N GLY A 386 -13.35 20.69 -8.88
CA GLY A 386 -12.95 19.99 -10.10
C GLY A 386 -12.03 20.81 -11.01
N GLY A 387 -11.32 20.12 -11.90
CA GLY A 387 -10.46 20.69 -12.93
C GLY A 387 -9.73 19.63 -13.75
N ASP A 388 -9.25 20.00 -14.93
CA ASP A 388 -8.49 19.09 -15.79
C ASP A 388 -7.04 18.89 -15.34
N SER A 389 -6.58 19.74 -14.42
CA SER A 389 -5.24 19.69 -13.87
C SER A 389 -5.21 20.22 -12.43
N TYR A 390 -4.34 19.63 -11.61
CA TYR A 390 -4.17 20.06 -10.21
C TYR A 390 -2.76 19.81 -9.71
N ILE A 391 -2.40 20.54 -8.68
CA ILE A 391 -1.31 20.25 -7.76
C ILE A 391 -1.83 20.42 -6.33
N LYS A 392 -1.52 19.44 -5.48
CA LYS A 392 -1.90 19.44 -4.07
C LYS A 392 -0.69 19.11 -3.22
N THR A 393 -0.53 19.82 -2.11
CA THR A 393 0.52 19.59 -1.12
C THR A 393 -0.13 19.48 0.25
N ALA A 394 0.31 18.54 1.06
CA ALA A 394 -0.18 18.32 2.42
C ALA A 394 0.96 18.08 3.40
N GLY A 395 0.85 18.66 4.58
CA GLY A 395 1.70 18.38 5.73
C GLY A 395 0.86 17.81 6.87
N THR A 396 1.36 16.76 7.51
CA THR A 396 0.72 16.18 8.70
C THR A 396 1.74 16.02 9.80
N LEU A 397 1.46 16.57 10.97
CA LEU A 397 2.13 16.28 12.22
C LEU A 397 1.34 15.19 12.94
N ASP A 398 1.99 14.06 13.22
CA ASP A 398 1.39 12.92 13.92
C ASP A 398 2.15 12.65 15.22
N TYR A 399 1.44 12.69 16.34
CA TYR A 399 2.00 12.50 17.68
C TYR A 399 1.41 11.25 18.34
N GLU A 400 2.22 10.18 18.47
CA GLU A 400 1.88 8.99 19.24
C GLU A 400 1.97 9.28 20.73
N PHE A 401 0.93 9.88 21.31
CA PHE A 401 0.93 10.27 22.73
C PHE A 401 0.84 9.06 23.68
N TYR A 402 0.20 7.99 23.26
CA TYR A 402 0.15 6.69 23.94
C TYR A 402 0.30 5.59 22.89
N LYS A 403 0.78 4.39 23.28
CA LYS A 403 1.02 3.26 22.38
C LYS A 403 -0.18 3.04 21.46
N LYS A 404 0.03 3.14 20.10
CA LYS A 404 -0.99 2.99 19.05
C LYS A 404 -2.10 4.05 19.06
N ASN A 405 -1.93 5.14 19.83
CA ASN A 405 -2.88 6.24 19.90
C ASN A 405 -2.22 7.51 19.36
N HIS A 406 -2.81 8.08 18.36
CA HIS A 406 -2.27 9.17 17.58
C HIS A 406 -3.16 10.40 17.66
N PHE A 407 -2.56 11.55 17.88
CA PHE A 407 -3.19 12.85 17.66
C PHE A 407 -2.49 13.50 16.45
N ASN A 408 -3.26 13.94 15.48
CA ASN A 408 -2.68 14.52 14.29
C ASN A 408 -3.29 15.88 13.94
N PHE A 409 -2.45 16.75 13.38
CA PHE A 409 -2.81 17.98 12.74
C PHE A 409 -2.34 17.93 11.29
N SER A 410 -3.23 18.26 10.37
CA SER A 410 -2.95 18.27 8.93
C SER A 410 -3.34 19.60 8.31
N ALA A 411 -2.54 20.06 7.36
CA ALA A 411 -2.86 21.17 6.48
C ALA A 411 -2.64 20.74 5.04
N ASN A 412 -3.56 21.08 4.15
CA ASN A 412 -3.41 20.86 2.73
C ASN A 412 -3.71 22.11 1.93
N PHE A 413 -3.02 22.24 0.79
CA PHE A 413 -3.10 23.37 -0.12
C PHE A 413 -3.19 22.84 -1.55
N ALA A 414 -3.98 23.48 -2.40
CA ALA A 414 -4.12 23.06 -3.78
C ALA A 414 -4.36 24.23 -4.73
N ASN A 415 -3.82 24.07 -5.95
CA ASN A 415 -4.27 24.74 -7.15
C ASN A 415 -4.89 23.69 -8.07
N ILE A 416 -6.13 23.89 -8.49
CA ILE A 416 -6.90 23.04 -9.38
C ILE A 416 -7.74 23.90 -10.30
N GLY A 417 -7.83 23.52 -11.54
CA GLY A 417 -8.58 24.22 -12.58
C GLY A 417 -8.21 23.68 -13.96
N ASP A 418 -8.64 24.40 -14.99
CA ASP A 418 -8.34 24.02 -16.35
C ASP A 418 -6.98 24.57 -16.78
N LYS A 419 -6.13 23.70 -17.34
CA LYS A 419 -4.82 24.02 -17.95
C LYS A 419 -3.87 24.80 -17.02
N ILE A 420 -3.91 24.57 -15.68
CA ILE A 420 -3.10 25.33 -14.73
C ILE A 420 -1.59 25.22 -14.98
N PHE A 421 -1.11 24.13 -15.59
CA PHE A 421 0.31 23.99 -15.93
C PHE A 421 0.70 24.83 -17.15
N SER A 422 -0.23 25.10 -18.06
CA SER A 422 0.02 25.96 -19.22
C SER A 422 -0.09 27.45 -18.89
N SER A 423 -1.00 27.81 -17.98
CA SER A 423 -1.17 29.20 -17.50
C SER A 423 -0.15 29.59 -16.41
N LEU A 424 0.64 28.63 -15.89
CA LEU A 424 1.53 28.78 -14.72
C LEU A 424 0.80 29.02 -13.40
N ASP A 425 -0.51 28.88 -13.34
CA ASP A 425 -1.31 29.04 -12.12
C ASP A 425 -0.96 28.01 -11.04
N TRP A 426 -0.35 26.88 -11.45
CA TRP A 426 0.15 25.87 -10.51
C TRP A 426 1.24 26.42 -9.57
N PHE A 427 1.93 27.50 -9.95
CA PHE A 427 3.00 28.15 -9.18
C PHE A 427 2.51 29.37 -8.39
N SER A 428 1.25 29.72 -8.53
CA SER A 428 0.63 30.81 -7.78
C SER A 428 0.40 30.42 -6.31
N LEU A 429 0.03 31.39 -5.48
CA LEU A 429 -0.45 31.09 -4.14
C LEU A 429 -1.62 30.10 -4.21
N PRO A 430 -1.68 29.12 -3.28
CA PRO A 430 -2.75 28.13 -3.27
C PRO A 430 -4.13 28.77 -3.24
N LYS A 431 -4.97 28.38 -4.19
CA LYS A 431 -6.35 28.87 -4.30
C LYS A 431 -7.27 28.23 -3.26
N TYR A 432 -6.94 26.99 -2.86
CA TYR A 432 -7.72 26.23 -1.89
C TYR A 432 -6.80 25.78 -0.76
N SER A 433 -7.30 25.93 0.47
CA SER A 433 -6.64 25.46 1.67
C SER A 433 -7.59 24.67 2.55
N GLY A 434 -7.07 23.76 3.35
CA GLY A 434 -7.87 23.00 4.29
C GLY A 434 -7.02 22.49 5.45
N TYR A 435 -7.63 22.50 6.62
CA TYR A 435 -6.99 22.09 7.86
C TYR A 435 -7.79 20.98 8.52
N ALA A 436 -7.12 20.12 9.27
CA ALA A 436 -7.78 19.08 10.02
C ALA A 436 -7.05 18.78 11.34
N VAL A 437 -7.82 18.46 12.35
CA VAL A 437 -7.36 17.85 13.60
C VAL A 437 -8.00 16.49 13.74
N GLY A 438 -7.27 15.52 14.26
CA GLY A 438 -7.80 14.17 14.36
C GLY A 438 -7.16 13.31 15.42
N TYR A 439 -7.88 12.24 15.72
CA TYR A 439 -7.44 11.14 16.56
C TYR A 439 -7.41 9.87 15.70
N GLY A 440 -6.33 9.09 15.84
CA GLY A 440 -6.15 7.81 15.21
C GLY A 440 -5.80 6.72 16.21
N LEU A 441 -6.34 5.53 16.01
CA LEU A 441 -6.06 4.35 16.82
C LEU A 441 -5.72 3.16 15.92
N GLU A 442 -4.56 2.54 16.14
CA GLU A 442 -4.19 1.31 15.47
C GLU A 442 -4.85 0.10 16.14
N THR A 443 -5.70 -0.61 15.42
CA THR A 443 -6.37 -1.81 15.94
C THR A 443 -6.12 -3.03 15.06
N ILE A 444 -6.49 -4.21 15.56
CA ILE A 444 -6.44 -5.46 14.78
C ILE A 444 -7.45 -5.48 13.63
N LEU A 445 -8.48 -4.65 13.68
CA LEU A 445 -9.51 -4.49 12.64
C LEU A 445 -9.10 -3.43 11.59
N GLY A 446 -7.91 -2.84 11.74
CA GLY A 446 -7.44 -1.72 10.96
C GLY A 446 -7.43 -0.41 11.76
N PRO A 447 -7.01 0.71 11.14
CA PRO A 447 -7.04 2.01 11.79
C PRO A 447 -8.47 2.46 12.05
N ILE A 448 -8.66 3.16 13.16
CA ILE A 448 -9.87 3.93 13.46
C ILE A 448 -9.45 5.38 13.47
N GLU A 449 -10.07 6.22 12.65
CA GLU A 449 -9.77 7.64 12.60
C GLU A 449 -11.03 8.49 12.75
N VAL A 450 -10.92 9.52 13.58
CA VAL A 450 -11.92 10.59 13.69
C VAL A 450 -11.19 11.89 13.41
N LYS A 451 -11.69 12.68 12.46
CA LYS A 451 -11.11 13.97 12.11
C LYS A 451 -12.18 15.03 11.98
N TYR A 452 -11.85 16.24 12.37
CA TYR A 452 -12.60 17.43 12.06
C TYR A 452 -11.78 18.32 11.13
N SER A 453 -12.36 18.72 10.02
CA SER A 453 -11.68 19.55 9.04
C SER A 453 -12.48 20.79 8.68
N TRP A 454 -11.77 21.85 8.32
CA TRP A 454 -12.34 23.13 7.91
C TRP A 454 -11.45 23.81 6.87
N SER A 455 -12.02 24.75 6.14
CA SER A 455 -11.32 25.64 5.22
C SER A 455 -11.68 27.09 5.55
N PRO A 456 -10.73 28.03 5.47
CA PRO A 456 -11.04 29.46 5.53
C PRO A 456 -11.89 29.97 4.35
N GLU A 457 -11.82 29.25 3.21
CA GLU A 457 -12.55 29.62 1.98
C GLU A 457 -13.99 29.03 1.97
N ASP A 458 -14.30 28.07 2.85
CA ASP A 458 -15.66 27.52 3.03
C ASP A 458 -16.12 27.74 4.47
N SER A 459 -17.32 28.23 4.66
CA SER A 459 -17.89 28.47 5.99
C SER A 459 -18.26 27.18 6.75
N LYS A 460 -18.13 26.01 6.12
CA LYS A 460 -18.54 24.73 6.67
C LYS A 460 -17.36 23.97 7.26
N GLY A 461 -17.58 23.28 8.37
CA GLY A 461 -16.69 22.28 8.90
C GLY A 461 -17.24 20.87 8.70
N PHE A 462 -16.36 19.88 8.58
CA PHE A 462 -16.72 18.50 8.28
C PHE A 462 -16.13 17.56 9.31
N ALA A 463 -16.94 16.68 9.87
CA ALA A 463 -16.51 15.59 10.73
C ALA A 463 -16.40 14.30 9.91
N TRP A 464 -15.23 13.65 9.99
CA TRP A 464 -14.91 12.42 9.28
C TRP A 464 -14.71 11.29 10.26
N PHE A 465 -15.25 10.15 9.94
CA PHE A 465 -15.02 8.90 10.65
C PHE A 465 -14.67 7.81 9.65
N SER A 466 -13.63 7.06 9.95
CA SER A 466 -13.28 5.86 9.18
C SER A 466 -12.82 4.74 10.11
N ILE A 467 -13.12 3.52 9.74
CA ILE A 467 -12.68 2.31 10.45
C ILE A 467 -12.34 1.23 9.44
N GLY A 468 -11.29 0.50 9.72
CA GLY A 468 -10.89 -0.67 8.95
C GLY A 468 -9.80 -0.40 7.94
N TYR A 469 -9.40 -1.46 7.26
CA TYR A 469 -8.40 -1.40 6.22
C TYR A 469 -8.98 -0.82 4.93
N VAL A 470 -8.17 -0.05 4.21
CA VAL A 470 -8.45 0.38 2.84
C VAL A 470 -7.86 -0.66 1.90
N PHE A 471 -8.69 -1.28 1.09
CA PHE A 471 -8.37 -2.34 0.13
C PHE A 471 -8.35 -1.78 -1.30
#